data_afd30b3e23abff8f9f12543a069b26a7
#
_entry.id   afd30b3e23abff8f9f12543a069b26a7
#
_cell.length_a   1.000
_cell.length_b   1.000
_cell.length_c   1.000
_cell.angle_alpha   90.00
_cell.angle_beta   90.00
_cell.angle_gamma   90.00
#
_symmetry.space_group_name_H-M   'P 1'
#
loop_
_entity.id
_entity.type
_entity.pdbx_description
1 polymer ?
#
loop_
_entity_poly.entity_id
_entity_poly.type
_entity_poly.pdbx_seq_one_letter_code
_entity_poly.pdbx_strand_id
1 'polypeptide(L)'
;YRHFASMARGMGVDFEVIDAAECARRHPLISTDNLVGGLWDPLDGDIDPAQLCRALASRARKAGAEIYRHTPVTGLTQHKDDSWTVHTEKGDIDAEIVVNAGGYRVNEIGTMMGVHHPVMSMEHQYFVTEPIAQIVEAGHRMPLLRCPISDYYCRQEKQGLLLGFYEQNCKTWGMDGIDPGFANALCPDDLDRVTDVLEGAFQRMPALMEAGIHTVVNGPITYTMDGTPLVGPVPGKRNAYCIIGLRAGVG
;
A
#
# COMPACT_ATOMS: atom_id res chain seq x y z
N TYR A 1 -8.56 -12.37 18.86
CA TYR A 1 -9.32 -12.72 17.64
C TYR A 1 -10.81 -12.92 17.91
N ARG A 2 -11.23 -13.64 18.98
CA ARG A 2 -12.65 -13.86 19.28
C ARG A 2 -13.44 -12.56 19.44
N HIS A 3 -12.88 -11.58 20.15
CA HIS A 3 -13.50 -10.26 20.31
C HIS A 3 -13.61 -9.53 18.95
N PHE A 4 -12.55 -9.56 18.15
CA PHE A 4 -12.52 -8.95 16.82
C PHE A 4 -13.55 -9.60 15.87
N ALA A 5 -13.61 -10.93 15.83
CA ALA A 5 -14.62 -11.65 15.05
C ALA A 5 -16.06 -11.32 15.47
N SER A 6 -16.28 -11.13 16.79
CA SER A 6 -17.60 -10.72 17.30
C SER A 6 -18.00 -9.32 16.87
N MET A 7 -17.06 -8.37 16.91
CA MET A 7 -17.28 -7.00 16.43
C MET A 7 -17.54 -6.95 14.94
N ALA A 8 -16.74 -7.67 14.15
CA ALA A 8 -16.87 -7.73 12.70
C ALA A 8 -18.21 -8.30 12.26
N ARG A 9 -18.72 -9.32 12.97
CA ARG A 9 -20.06 -9.87 12.72
C ARG A 9 -21.16 -8.83 12.94
N GLY A 10 -21.01 -7.96 13.92
CA GLY A 10 -21.91 -6.81 14.14
C GLY A 10 -21.92 -5.80 12.97
N MET A 11 -20.87 -5.80 12.16
CA MET A 11 -20.73 -4.99 10.94
C MET A 11 -21.05 -5.76 9.64
N GLY A 12 -21.53 -7.00 9.75
CA GLY A 12 -21.86 -7.83 8.60
C GLY A 12 -20.67 -8.56 7.96
N VAL A 13 -19.53 -8.62 8.66
CA VAL A 13 -18.34 -9.37 8.22
C VAL A 13 -18.20 -10.63 9.07
N ASP A 14 -18.18 -11.79 8.41
CA ASP A 14 -18.16 -13.08 9.09
C ASP A 14 -16.78 -13.74 9.03
N PHE A 15 -15.97 -13.46 10.06
CA PHE A 15 -14.67 -14.08 10.24
C PHE A 15 -14.78 -15.40 11.00
N GLU A 16 -13.98 -16.38 10.59
CA GLU A 16 -13.83 -17.65 11.29
C GLU A 16 -12.60 -17.61 12.21
N VAL A 17 -12.79 -17.97 13.49
CA VAL A 17 -11.65 -18.25 14.37
C VAL A 17 -11.29 -19.72 14.20
N ILE A 18 -10.10 -19.99 13.67
CA ILE A 18 -9.61 -21.34 13.35
C ILE A 18 -8.45 -21.72 14.26
N ASP A 19 -8.29 -23.01 14.52
CA ASP A 19 -7.18 -23.54 15.30
C ASP A 19 -5.87 -23.65 14.49
N ALA A 20 -4.78 -24.04 15.15
CA ALA A 20 -3.46 -24.16 14.53
C ALA A 20 -3.42 -25.24 13.43
N ALA A 21 -4.15 -26.36 13.63
CA ALA A 21 -4.19 -27.44 12.65
C ALA A 21 -4.91 -26.99 11.37
N GLU A 22 -6.00 -26.25 11.50
CA GLU A 22 -6.72 -25.69 10.38
C GLU A 22 -5.91 -24.60 9.67
N CYS A 23 -5.13 -23.78 10.41
CA CYS A 23 -4.18 -22.84 9.81
C CYS A 23 -3.18 -23.55 8.90
N ALA A 24 -2.54 -24.62 9.39
CA ALA A 24 -1.59 -25.39 8.60
C ALA A 24 -2.24 -26.11 7.41
N ARG A 25 -3.48 -26.58 7.57
CA ARG A 25 -4.21 -27.19 6.46
C ARG A 25 -4.50 -26.21 5.32
N ARG A 26 -4.84 -24.94 5.66
CA ARG A 26 -5.12 -23.88 4.68
C ARG A 26 -3.85 -23.29 4.09
N HIS A 27 -2.76 -23.23 4.87
CA HIS A 27 -1.48 -22.67 4.44
C HIS A 27 -0.32 -23.60 4.82
N PRO A 28 0.00 -24.59 3.98
CA PRO A 28 0.95 -25.68 4.31
C PRO A 28 2.39 -25.25 4.62
N LEU A 29 2.77 -24.00 4.34
CA LEU A 29 4.09 -23.48 4.67
C LEU A 29 4.23 -23.04 6.14
N ILE A 30 3.10 -22.94 6.88
CA ILE A 30 3.10 -22.44 8.25
C ILE A 30 3.51 -23.54 9.22
N SER A 31 4.55 -23.28 10.06
CA SER A 31 4.82 -24.05 11.28
C SER A 31 3.71 -23.80 12.30
N THR A 32 3.23 -24.85 12.93
CA THR A 32 2.26 -24.77 14.04
C THR A 32 2.91 -24.55 15.41
N ASP A 33 4.23 -24.51 15.48
CA ASP A 33 4.96 -24.27 16.73
C ASP A 33 4.58 -22.94 17.34
N ASN A 34 4.13 -22.97 18.59
CA ASN A 34 3.66 -21.81 19.33
C ASN A 34 2.49 -21.05 18.63
N LEU A 35 1.76 -21.70 17.73
CA LEU A 35 0.57 -21.15 17.09
C LEU A 35 -0.69 -21.59 17.84
N VAL A 36 -1.43 -20.65 18.38
CA VAL A 36 -2.72 -20.90 19.05
C VAL A 36 -3.85 -21.06 18.03
N GLY A 37 -3.79 -20.34 16.91
CA GLY A 37 -4.78 -20.34 15.86
C GLY A 37 -4.74 -19.05 15.05
N GLY A 38 -5.73 -18.85 14.19
CA GLY A 38 -5.83 -17.73 13.29
C GLY A 38 -7.25 -17.15 13.20
N LEU A 39 -7.32 -16.03 12.54
CA LEU A 39 -8.56 -15.42 12.07
C LEU A 39 -8.60 -15.58 10.54
N TRP A 40 -9.60 -16.26 10.07
CA TRP A 40 -9.79 -16.49 8.63
C TRP A 40 -10.88 -15.56 8.09
N ASP A 41 -10.54 -14.85 7.03
CA ASP A 41 -11.49 -14.07 6.25
C ASP A 41 -11.72 -14.77 4.90
N PRO A 42 -12.92 -15.31 4.66
CA PRO A 42 -13.24 -16.01 3.41
C PRO A 42 -13.40 -15.07 2.21
N LEU A 43 -13.58 -13.77 2.46
CA LEU A 43 -13.81 -12.75 1.44
C LEU A 43 -12.56 -11.93 1.11
N ASP A 44 -11.49 -12.05 1.90
CA ASP A 44 -10.23 -11.35 1.65
C ASP A 44 -9.49 -11.97 0.45
N GLY A 45 -8.60 -11.18 -0.12
CA GLY A 45 -7.82 -11.59 -1.27
C GLY A 45 -6.66 -10.63 -1.55
N ASP A 46 -6.01 -10.84 -2.67
CA ASP A 46 -4.94 -9.97 -3.15
C ASP A 46 -5.24 -9.48 -4.57
N ILE A 47 -4.72 -8.33 -4.89
CA ILE A 47 -4.87 -7.69 -6.19
C ILE A 47 -3.52 -7.23 -6.72
N ASP A 48 -3.35 -7.25 -8.03
CA ASP A 48 -2.25 -6.58 -8.72
C ASP A 48 -2.59 -5.08 -8.84
N PRO A 49 -1.89 -4.20 -8.09
CA PRO A 49 -2.22 -2.77 -8.08
C PRO A 49 -2.03 -2.10 -9.44
N ALA A 50 -1.07 -2.56 -10.26
CA ALA A 50 -0.84 -2.01 -11.58
C ALA A 50 -1.99 -2.36 -12.54
N GLN A 51 -2.50 -3.58 -12.47
CA GLN A 51 -3.65 -3.99 -13.26
C GLN A 51 -4.93 -3.29 -12.81
N LEU A 52 -5.13 -3.11 -11.49
CA LEU A 52 -6.24 -2.33 -10.96
C LEU A 52 -6.22 -0.90 -11.48
N CYS A 53 -5.09 -0.20 -11.37
CA CYS A 53 -4.95 1.17 -11.89
C CYS A 53 -5.23 1.25 -13.40
N ARG A 54 -4.76 0.28 -14.19
CA ARG A 54 -5.04 0.21 -15.63
C ARG A 54 -6.52 0.01 -15.92
N ALA A 55 -7.18 -0.88 -15.18
CA ALA A 55 -8.61 -1.16 -15.34
C ALA A 55 -9.44 0.08 -15.01
N LEU A 56 -9.15 0.74 -13.88
CA LEU A 56 -9.83 1.98 -13.48
C LEU A 56 -9.61 3.11 -14.48
N ALA A 57 -8.37 3.33 -14.93
CA ALA A 57 -8.04 4.33 -15.94
C ALA A 57 -8.75 4.05 -17.27
N SER A 58 -8.81 2.79 -17.70
CA SER A 58 -9.54 2.38 -18.90
C SER A 58 -11.04 2.67 -18.77
N ARG A 59 -11.62 2.37 -17.62
CA ARG A 59 -13.04 2.62 -17.36
C ARG A 59 -13.34 4.12 -17.30
N ALA A 60 -12.50 4.91 -16.66
CA ALA A 60 -12.63 6.37 -16.59
C ALA A 60 -12.62 6.99 -18.00
N ARG A 61 -11.66 6.61 -18.86
CA ARG A 61 -11.62 7.08 -20.26
C ARG A 61 -12.89 6.73 -21.05
N LYS A 62 -13.40 5.51 -20.87
CA LYS A 62 -14.67 5.11 -21.51
C LYS A 62 -15.87 5.91 -21.02
N ALA A 63 -15.78 6.47 -19.82
CA ALA A 63 -16.78 7.36 -19.24
C ALA A 63 -16.55 8.86 -19.60
N GLY A 64 -15.58 9.18 -20.44
CA GLY A 64 -15.29 10.54 -20.91
C GLY A 64 -14.21 11.29 -20.11
N ALA A 65 -13.56 10.65 -19.12
CA ALA A 65 -12.47 11.29 -18.41
C ALA A 65 -11.22 11.37 -19.30
N GLU A 66 -10.55 12.51 -19.28
CA GLU A 66 -9.26 12.72 -19.92
C GLU A 66 -8.12 12.42 -18.95
N ILE A 67 -7.10 11.72 -19.40
CA ILE A 67 -5.92 11.35 -18.58
C ILE A 67 -4.66 11.78 -19.33
N TYR A 68 -4.02 12.83 -18.81
CA TYR A 68 -2.80 13.40 -19.36
C TYR A 68 -1.58 12.83 -18.61
N ARG A 69 -0.88 11.91 -19.25
CA ARG A 69 0.37 11.35 -18.71
C ARG A 69 1.55 12.24 -19.06
N HIS A 70 2.60 12.18 -18.23
CA HIS A 70 3.80 12.99 -18.42
C HIS A 70 3.46 14.48 -18.56
N THR A 71 2.60 14.93 -17.67
CA THR A 71 2.11 16.32 -17.66
C THR A 71 2.12 16.79 -16.21
N PRO A 72 3.30 17.16 -15.69
CA PRO A 72 3.41 17.63 -14.32
C PRO A 72 2.65 18.95 -14.14
N VAL A 73 1.98 19.05 -12.99
CA VAL A 73 1.38 20.31 -12.53
C VAL A 73 2.50 21.17 -11.98
N THR A 74 2.62 22.39 -12.48
CA THR A 74 3.67 23.36 -12.13
C THR A 74 3.16 24.51 -11.26
N GLY A 75 1.84 24.66 -11.14
CA GLY A 75 1.21 25.68 -10.31
C GLY A 75 -0.30 25.54 -10.27
N LEU A 76 -0.91 26.19 -9.28
CA LEU A 76 -2.35 26.27 -9.11
C LEU A 76 -2.75 27.71 -8.77
N THR A 77 -3.73 28.25 -9.49
CA THR A 77 -4.27 29.59 -9.23
C THR A 77 -5.76 29.49 -8.92
N GLN A 78 -6.17 29.92 -7.72
CA GLN A 78 -7.60 30.06 -7.37
C GLN A 78 -8.12 31.41 -7.79
N HIS A 79 -9.27 31.45 -8.45
CA HIS A 79 -9.93 32.66 -8.90
C HIS A 79 -10.95 33.18 -7.88
N LYS A 80 -11.48 34.39 -8.11
CA LYS A 80 -12.46 35.03 -7.23
C LYS A 80 -13.82 34.36 -7.21
N ASP A 81 -14.15 33.62 -8.26
CA ASP A 81 -15.36 32.82 -8.40
C ASP A 81 -15.19 31.39 -7.87
N ASP A 82 -14.08 31.12 -7.16
CA ASP A 82 -13.71 29.84 -6.59
C ASP A 82 -13.35 28.74 -7.62
N SER A 83 -13.25 29.08 -8.91
CA SER A 83 -12.66 28.20 -9.93
C SER A 83 -11.14 28.18 -9.83
N TRP A 84 -10.51 27.29 -10.56
CA TRP A 84 -9.06 27.05 -10.55
C TRP A 84 -8.48 27.03 -11.96
N THR A 85 -7.28 27.57 -12.12
CA THR A 85 -6.41 27.25 -13.26
C THR A 85 -5.29 26.32 -12.76
N VAL A 86 -5.16 25.17 -13.40
CA VAL A 86 -4.07 24.20 -13.20
C VAL A 86 -3.02 24.46 -14.26
N HIS A 87 -1.85 24.95 -13.86
CA HIS A 87 -0.74 25.22 -14.75
C HIS A 87 0.06 23.94 -15.01
N THR A 88 0.37 23.67 -16.26
CA THR A 88 1.22 22.54 -16.66
C THR A 88 2.24 22.96 -17.71
N GLU A 89 3.27 22.16 -17.92
CA GLU A 89 4.24 22.38 -18.99
C GLU A 89 3.63 22.33 -20.41
N LYS A 90 2.42 21.77 -20.54
CA LYS A 90 1.74 21.61 -21.83
C LYS A 90 0.58 22.59 -22.03
N GLY A 91 0.40 23.51 -21.11
CA GLY A 91 -0.66 24.52 -21.13
C GLY A 91 -1.53 24.47 -19.87
N ASP A 92 -2.40 25.42 -19.76
CA ASP A 92 -3.27 25.60 -18.61
C ASP A 92 -4.60 24.84 -18.79
N ILE A 93 -5.16 24.38 -17.67
CA ILE A 93 -6.45 23.71 -17.62
C ILE A 93 -7.31 24.46 -16.62
N ASP A 94 -8.45 24.98 -17.06
CA ASP A 94 -9.44 25.57 -16.17
C ASP A 94 -10.34 24.47 -15.58
N ALA A 95 -10.55 24.54 -14.28
CA ALA A 95 -11.32 23.55 -13.52
C ALA A 95 -12.22 24.22 -12.48
N GLU A 96 -13.46 23.75 -12.36
CA GLU A 96 -14.35 24.19 -11.28
C GLU A 96 -13.89 23.62 -9.93
N ILE A 97 -13.36 22.39 -9.92
CA ILE A 97 -12.93 21.66 -8.73
C ILE A 97 -11.57 21.04 -8.98
N VAL A 98 -10.69 21.11 -7.99
CA VAL A 98 -9.40 20.40 -8.00
C VAL A 98 -9.33 19.38 -6.87
N VAL A 99 -8.71 18.23 -7.16
CA VAL A 99 -8.51 17.16 -6.16
C VAL A 99 -7.02 16.82 -6.11
N ASN A 100 -6.40 17.07 -4.96
CA ASN A 100 -5.02 16.65 -4.73
C ASN A 100 -4.98 15.16 -4.36
N ALA A 101 -4.53 14.32 -5.28
CA ALA A 101 -4.28 12.91 -5.11
C ALA A 101 -2.80 12.56 -5.42
N GLY A 102 -1.88 13.47 -5.07
CA GLY A 102 -0.48 13.46 -5.49
C GLY A 102 0.41 12.41 -4.79
N GLY A 103 -0.13 11.55 -3.94
CA GLY A 103 0.63 10.51 -3.26
C GLY A 103 1.79 11.11 -2.45
N TYR A 104 3.02 10.63 -2.66
CA TYR A 104 4.19 11.18 -1.97
C TYR A 104 4.53 12.63 -2.35
N ARG A 105 4.00 13.15 -3.46
CA ARG A 105 4.15 14.57 -3.88
C ARG A 105 3.02 15.47 -3.39
N VAL A 106 2.16 15.00 -2.50
CA VAL A 106 0.97 15.71 -2.04
C VAL A 106 1.28 17.09 -1.44
N ASN A 107 2.42 17.25 -0.77
CA ASN A 107 2.82 18.55 -0.19
C ASN A 107 3.46 19.51 -1.20
N GLU A 108 4.01 19.00 -2.32
CA GLU A 108 4.40 19.87 -3.43
C GLU A 108 3.16 20.54 -4.04
N ILE A 109 2.11 19.75 -4.30
CA ILE A 109 0.82 20.26 -4.79
C ILE A 109 0.13 21.14 -3.72
N GLY A 110 0.20 20.72 -2.46
CA GLY A 110 -0.30 21.51 -1.33
C GLY A 110 0.34 22.89 -1.25
N THR A 111 1.65 22.98 -1.44
CA THR A 111 2.39 24.25 -1.47
C THR A 111 1.89 25.15 -2.59
N MET A 112 1.58 24.62 -3.78
CA MET A 112 0.98 25.38 -4.89
C MET A 112 -0.39 25.95 -4.52
N MET A 113 -1.12 25.31 -3.61
CA MET A 113 -2.39 25.80 -3.04
C MET A 113 -2.19 26.72 -1.82
N GLY A 114 -0.96 26.86 -1.31
CA GLY A 114 -0.66 27.55 -0.06
C GLY A 114 -1.14 26.80 1.18
N VAL A 115 -1.11 25.47 1.17
CA VAL A 115 -1.45 24.59 2.30
C VAL A 115 -0.38 23.53 2.50
N HIS A 116 -0.26 23.02 3.73
CA HIS A 116 0.58 21.88 4.04
C HIS A 116 -0.28 20.79 4.67
N HIS A 117 -0.23 19.59 4.08
CA HIS A 117 -0.96 18.46 4.61
C HIS A 117 -0.13 17.74 5.68
N PRO A 118 -0.74 17.30 6.81
CA PRO A 118 -0.04 16.61 7.89
C PRO A 118 0.25 15.15 7.53
N VAL A 119 1.12 14.96 6.56
CA VAL A 119 1.52 13.65 6.06
C VAL A 119 3.03 13.56 5.94
N MET A 120 3.54 12.34 6.06
CA MET A 120 4.96 12.03 5.95
C MET A 120 5.13 10.78 5.08
N SER A 121 6.11 10.78 4.19
CA SER A 121 6.46 9.59 3.43
C SER A 121 7.57 8.82 4.15
N MET A 122 7.44 7.49 4.17
CA MET A 122 8.40 6.57 4.76
C MET A 122 8.74 5.49 3.74
N GLU A 123 9.98 5.03 3.77
CA GLU A 123 10.39 3.88 2.98
C GLU A 123 9.76 2.62 3.54
N HIS A 124 9.10 1.87 2.67
CA HIS A 124 8.63 0.52 2.94
C HIS A 124 9.10 -0.43 1.87
N GLN A 125 9.43 -1.64 2.30
CA GLN A 125 9.96 -2.63 1.39
C GLN A 125 9.27 -3.98 1.54
N TYR A 126 9.34 -4.74 0.46
CA TYR A 126 9.03 -6.15 0.40
C TYR A 126 10.04 -6.85 -0.51
N PHE A 127 10.15 -8.14 -0.39
CA PHE A 127 10.83 -8.92 -1.38
C PHE A 127 9.95 -10.03 -1.97
N VAL A 128 10.33 -10.52 -3.13
CA VAL A 128 9.76 -11.70 -3.75
C VAL A 128 10.82 -12.79 -3.75
N THR A 129 10.44 -14.00 -3.34
CA THR A 129 11.36 -15.14 -3.32
C THR A 129 11.51 -15.76 -4.70
N GLU A 130 12.57 -16.53 -4.88
CA GLU A 130 12.63 -17.57 -5.91
C GLU A 130 11.51 -18.61 -5.69
N PRO A 131 11.24 -19.48 -6.69
CA PRO A 131 10.22 -20.52 -6.55
C PRO A 131 10.43 -21.41 -5.32
N ILE A 132 9.34 -21.69 -4.60
CA ILE A 132 9.31 -22.58 -3.45
C ILE A 132 8.64 -23.90 -3.87
N ALA A 133 9.32 -25.02 -3.69
CA ALA A 133 8.85 -26.32 -4.16
C ALA A 133 7.45 -26.67 -3.66
N GLN A 134 7.18 -26.43 -2.39
CA GLN A 134 5.87 -26.71 -1.78
C GLN A 134 4.72 -25.89 -2.39
N ILE A 135 5.00 -24.68 -2.92
CA ILE A 135 4.00 -23.86 -3.64
C ILE A 135 3.73 -24.47 -5.02
N VAL A 136 4.79 -24.90 -5.69
CA VAL A 136 4.68 -25.53 -7.03
C VAL A 136 3.86 -26.81 -6.93
N GLU A 137 4.07 -27.61 -5.89
CA GLU A 137 3.45 -28.93 -5.68
C GLU A 137 2.00 -28.82 -5.14
N ALA A 138 1.65 -27.74 -4.47
CA ALA A 138 0.36 -27.60 -3.78
C ALA A 138 -0.85 -27.66 -4.72
N GLY A 139 -0.71 -27.26 -5.98
CA GLY A 139 -1.77 -27.30 -6.98
C GLY A 139 -2.94 -26.31 -6.72
N HIS A 140 -2.85 -25.48 -5.69
CA HIS A 140 -3.80 -24.40 -5.37
C HIS A 140 -3.05 -23.16 -4.92
N ARG A 141 -3.71 -22.01 -4.99
CA ARG A 141 -3.15 -20.74 -4.52
C ARG A 141 -3.12 -20.71 -3.00
N MET A 142 -1.98 -20.30 -2.43
CA MET A 142 -1.86 -20.04 -0.98
C MET A 142 -2.68 -18.82 -0.60
N PRO A 143 -3.38 -18.85 0.54
CA PRO A 143 -4.04 -17.67 1.07
C PRO A 143 -3.02 -16.60 1.47
N LEU A 144 -3.47 -15.35 1.49
CA LEU A 144 -2.71 -14.26 2.08
C LEU A 144 -2.58 -14.51 3.59
N LEU A 145 -1.39 -14.29 4.13
CA LEU A 145 -1.09 -14.39 5.55
C LEU A 145 -0.69 -13.01 6.09
N ARG A 146 -1.26 -12.64 7.23
CA ARG A 146 -0.78 -11.52 8.06
C ARG A 146 -0.37 -12.03 9.43
N CYS A 147 0.82 -11.67 9.88
CA CYS A 147 1.32 -12.00 11.20
C CYS A 147 1.53 -10.71 12.02
N PRO A 148 0.53 -10.30 12.82
CA PRO A 148 0.63 -9.04 13.59
C PRO A 148 1.59 -9.12 14.78
N ILE A 149 2.06 -10.33 15.15
CA ILE A 149 3.04 -10.51 16.23
C ILE A 149 4.46 -10.20 15.73
N SER A 150 4.74 -10.54 14.47
CA SER A 150 6.05 -10.34 13.84
C SER A 150 6.00 -9.28 12.72
N ASP A 151 4.94 -8.49 12.66
CA ASP A 151 4.78 -7.32 11.81
C ASP A 151 5.09 -7.55 10.32
N TYR A 152 4.59 -8.65 9.75
CA TYR A 152 4.70 -8.90 8.31
C TYR A 152 3.39 -9.40 7.68
N TYR A 153 3.34 -9.29 6.37
CA TYR A 153 2.35 -9.96 5.53
C TYR A 153 3.03 -10.78 4.43
N CYS A 154 2.35 -11.79 3.98
CA CYS A 154 2.87 -12.67 2.94
C CYS A 154 1.73 -13.08 2.01
N ARG A 155 2.01 -13.12 0.70
CA ARG A 155 1.12 -13.68 -0.30
C ARG A 155 1.88 -14.44 -1.37
N GLN A 156 1.21 -15.35 -2.02
CA GLN A 156 1.82 -16.03 -3.16
C GLN A 156 2.02 -15.07 -4.33
N GLU A 157 3.24 -15.05 -4.88
CA GLU A 157 3.59 -14.37 -6.11
C GLU A 157 4.17 -15.38 -7.11
N LYS A 158 3.39 -15.74 -8.14
CA LYS A 158 3.71 -16.82 -9.07
C LYS A 158 3.99 -18.14 -8.34
N GLN A 159 5.23 -18.63 -8.38
CA GLN A 159 5.69 -19.86 -7.72
C GLN A 159 6.47 -19.61 -6.41
N GLY A 160 6.60 -18.37 -6.01
CA GLY A 160 7.24 -17.94 -4.78
C GLY A 160 6.28 -17.18 -3.87
N LEU A 161 6.85 -16.48 -2.88
CA LEU A 161 6.14 -15.63 -1.94
C LEU A 161 6.60 -14.18 -2.08
N LEU A 162 5.67 -13.26 -2.01
CA LEU A 162 5.94 -11.86 -1.67
C LEU A 162 5.83 -11.73 -0.16
N LEU A 163 6.89 -11.26 0.50
CA LEU A 163 6.94 -10.96 1.92
C LEU A 163 7.15 -9.47 2.13
N GLY A 164 6.21 -8.80 2.75
CA GLY A 164 6.29 -7.37 3.07
C GLY A 164 6.28 -7.12 4.58
N PHE A 165 6.87 -6.00 4.97
CA PHE A 165 7.21 -5.70 6.35
C PHE A 165 6.44 -4.50 6.86
N TYR A 166 6.15 -4.50 8.17
CA TYR A 166 5.60 -3.37 8.91
C TYR A 166 6.55 -3.00 10.05
N GLU A 167 7.82 -2.81 9.71
CA GLU A 167 8.87 -2.50 10.68
C GLU A 167 8.54 -1.25 11.51
N GLN A 168 8.89 -1.27 12.80
CA GLN A 168 8.61 -0.18 13.74
C GLN A 168 9.49 1.06 13.49
N ASN A 169 10.71 0.84 12.97
CA ASN A 169 11.69 1.91 12.73
C ASN A 169 11.74 2.28 11.24
N CYS A 170 10.60 2.70 10.69
CA CYS A 170 10.54 3.14 9.30
C CYS A 170 11.45 4.35 9.07
N LYS A 171 12.16 4.35 7.95
CA LYS A 171 12.98 5.47 7.52
C LYS A 171 12.13 6.53 6.84
N THR A 172 12.23 7.77 7.29
CA THR A 172 11.55 8.91 6.63
C THR A 172 12.17 9.17 5.26
N TRP A 173 11.34 9.58 4.32
CA TRP A 173 11.75 9.82 2.95
C TRP A 173 11.27 11.18 2.45
N GLY A 174 12.13 11.87 1.68
CA GLY A 174 11.77 13.12 1.02
C GLY A 174 11.58 14.31 1.97
N MET A 175 12.15 14.29 3.19
CA MET A 175 12.00 15.37 4.18
C MET A 175 12.65 16.68 3.74
N ASP A 176 13.77 16.60 3.02
CA ASP A 176 14.51 17.76 2.50
C ASP A 176 14.09 18.14 1.07
N GLY A 177 12.96 17.60 0.61
CA GLY A 177 12.48 17.75 -0.76
C GLY A 177 12.57 16.44 -1.56
N ILE A 178 11.81 16.36 -2.62
CA ILE A 178 11.77 15.19 -3.49
C ILE A 178 12.51 15.52 -4.78
N ASP A 179 13.46 14.67 -5.18
CA ASP A 179 14.12 14.81 -6.47
C ASP A 179 13.06 14.90 -7.59
N PRO A 180 13.06 15.97 -8.41
CA PRO A 180 12.14 16.09 -9.54
C PRO A 180 12.20 14.93 -10.51
N GLY A 181 13.36 14.28 -10.64
CA GLY A 181 13.58 13.08 -11.46
C GLY A 181 13.06 11.78 -10.85
N PHE A 182 12.68 11.78 -9.56
CA PHE A 182 12.13 10.57 -8.92
C PHE A 182 10.72 10.28 -9.43
N ALA A 183 10.62 9.47 -10.46
CA ALA A 183 9.37 9.00 -11.05
C ALA A 183 9.52 7.55 -11.51
N ASN A 184 8.64 6.68 -11.06
CA ASN A 184 8.74 5.22 -11.27
C ASN A 184 10.10 4.64 -10.83
N ALA A 185 10.69 5.21 -9.81
CA ALA A 185 11.95 4.80 -9.23
C ALA A 185 11.70 4.10 -7.88
N LEU A 186 12.68 3.32 -7.47
CA LEU A 186 12.71 2.65 -6.17
C LEU A 186 13.78 3.28 -5.29
N CYS A 187 13.59 3.20 -3.99
CA CYS A 187 14.63 3.48 -3.02
C CYS A 187 15.65 2.33 -3.01
N PRO A 188 16.89 2.54 -2.56
CA PRO A 188 17.85 1.46 -2.34
C PRO A 188 17.30 0.39 -1.38
N ASP A 189 17.69 -0.86 -1.61
CA ASP A 189 17.37 -1.96 -0.72
C ASP A 189 17.98 -1.75 0.66
N ASP A 190 17.26 -2.14 1.71
CA ASP A 190 17.68 -1.98 3.10
C ASP A 190 17.10 -3.12 3.97
N LEU A 191 17.46 -4.36 3.65
CA LEU A 191 16.94 -5.54 4.35
C LEU A 191 17.47 -5.66 5.78
N ASP A 192 18.61 -5.06 6.11
CA ASP A 192 19.17 -5.06 7.46
C ASP A 192 18.20 -4.42 8.46
N ARG A 193 17.42 -3.42 8.02
CA ARG A 193 16.42 -2.74 8.85
C ARG A 193 15.26 -3.63 9.28
N VAL A 194 15.00 -4.71 8.58
CA VAL A 194 13.85 -5.61 8.79
C VAL A 194 14.26 -6.99 9.34
N THR A 195 15.50 -7.12 9.83
CA THR A 195 16.04 -8.39 10.31
C THR A 195 15.16 -9.03 11.39
N ASP A 196 14.70 -8.25 12.38
CA ASP A 196 13.83 -8.74 13.47
C ASP A 196 12.51 -9.32 12.93
N VAL A 197 11.94 -8.66 11.89
CA VAL A 197 10.71 -9.11 11.24
C VAL A 197 10.96 -10.38 10.44
N LEU A 198 12.11 -10.47 9.75
CA LEU A 198 12.52 -11.64 8.99
C LEU A 198 12.70 -12.87 9.89
N GLU A 199 13.31 -12.72 11.07
CA GLU A 199 13.45 -13.81 12.02
C GLU A 199 12.09 -14.39 12.42
N GLY A 200 11.10 -13.55 12.70
CA GLY A 200 9.74 -13.97 12.98
C GLY A 200 9.06 -14.67 11.81
N ALA A 201 9.30 -14.20 10.58
CA ALA A 201 8.79 -14.83 9.37
C ALA A 201 9.43 -16.21 9.13
N PHE A 202 10.74 -16.36 9.33
CA PHE A 202 11.45 -17.63 9.19
C PHE A 202 10.99 -18.66 10.23
N GLN A 203 10.76 -18.25 11.47
CA GLN A 203 10.21 -19.14 12.49
C GLN A 203 8.81 -19.64 12.12
N ARG A 204 7.96 -18.79 11.53
CA ARG A 204 6.61 -19.15 11.14
C ARG A 204 6.56 -19.92 9.82
N MET A 205 7.44 -19.62 8.89
CA MET A 205 7.53 -20.26 7.56
C MET A 205 8.97 -20.69 7.27
N PRO A 206 9.43 -21.83 7.79
CA PRO A 206 10.82 -22.27 7.63
C PRO A 206 11.29 -22.41 6.17
N ALA A 207 10.38 -22.67 5.25
CA ALA A 207 10.69 -22.73 3.82
C ALA A 207 11.29 -21.43 3.26
N LEU A 208 11.05 -20.28 3.91
CA LEU A 208 11.65 -19.00 3.54
C LEU A 208 13.17 -18.97 3.74
N MET A 209 13.70 -19.75 4.68
CA MET A 209 15.14 -19.81 4.95
C MET A 209 15.94 -20.46 3.80
N GLU A 210 15.28 -21.32 3.03
CA GLU A 210 15.88 -22.04 1.90
C GLU A 210 15.60 -21.33 0.56
N ALA A 211 14.62 -20.40 0.56
CA ALA A 211 14.25 -19.68 -0.64
C ALA A 211 15.19 -18.49 -0.88
N GLY A 212 15.78 -18.43 -2.08
CA GLY A 212 16.51 -17.24 -2.54
C GLY A 212 15.60 -16.02 -2.70
N ILE A 213 16.17 -14.83 -2.67
CA ILE A 213 15.47 -13.58 -2.97
C ILE A 213 15.59 -13.30 -4.46
N HIS A 214 14.46 -13.23 -5.14
CA HIS A 214 14.38 -12.89 -6.56
C HIS A 214 14.48 -11.38 -6.80
N THR A 215 13.77 -10.59 -6.00
CA THR A 215 13.79 -9.12 -6.11
C THR A 215 13.38 -8.47 -4.81
N VAL A 216 13.95 -7.31 -4.54
CA VAL A 216 13.54 -6.41 -3.45
C VAL A 216 12.88 -5.18 -4.07
N VAL A 217 11.83 -4.69 -3.45
CA VAL A 217 11.14 -3.46 -3.84
C VAL A 217 11.05 -2.58 -2.59
N ASN A 218 11.72 -1.44 -2.63
CA ASN A 218 11.65 -0.43 -1.58
C ASN A 218 11.13 0.88 -2.18
N GLY A 219 10.10 1.45 -1.59
CA GLY A 219 9.50 2.68 -2.11
C GLY A 219 8.80 3.51 -1.04
N PRO A 220 8.57 4.81 -1.34
CA PRO A 220 7.92 5.71 -0.40
C PRO A 220 6.42 5.45 -0.30
N ILE A 221 5.93 5.31 0.91
CA ILE A 221 4.50 5.25 1.24
C ILE A 221 4.16 6.44 2.12
N THR A 222 3.07 7.13 1.79
CA THR A 222 2.63 8.33 2.50
C THR A 222 1.70 7.96 3.66
N TYR A 223 2.04 8.44 4.85
CA TYR A 223 1.28 8.26 6.08
C TYR A 223 0.73 9.56 6.60
N THR A 224 -0.46 9.51 7.17
CA THR A 224 -1.01 10.52 8.06
C THR A 224 -0.56 10.27 9.49
N MET A 225 -0.76 11.23 10.39
CA MET A 225 -0.32 11.12 11.79
C MET A 225 -1.01 9.99 12.57
N ASP A 226 -2.25 9.66 12.20
CA ASP A 226 -3.06 8.60 12.83
C ASP A 226 -3.19 7.33 11.96
N GLY A 227 -2.55 7.34 10.80
CA GLY A 227 -2.62 6.25 9.83
C GLY A 227 -3.96 6.14 9.09
N THR A 228 -4.89 7.11 9.29
CA THR A 228 -6.17 7.15 8.58
C THR A 228 -6.07 8.09 7.38
N PRO A 229 -6.56 7.70 6.19
CA PRO A 229 -6.53 8.58 5.02
C PRO A 229 -7.27 9.90 5.26
N LEU A 230 -6.75 10.99 4.71
CA LEU A 230 -7.45 12.27 4.65
C LEU A 230 -8.20 12.35 3.33
N VAL A 231 -9.53 12.32 3.41
CA VAL A 231 -10.43 12.39 2.27
C VAL A 231 -11.46 13.48 2.54
N GLY A 232 -11.43 14.55 1.75
CA GLY A 232 -12.37 15.65 1.95
C GLY A 232 -11.86 17.00 1.47
N PRO A 233 -12.55 18.10 1.85
CA PRO A 233 -12.17 19.44 1.44
C PRO A 233 -10.83 19.86 2.05
N VAL A 234 -10.06 20.63 1.26
CA VAL A 234 -8.81 21.24 1.73
C VAL A 234 -9.14 22.44 2.62
N PRO A 235 -8.67 22.48 3.88
CA PRO A 235 -8.96 23.58 4.79
C PRO A 235 -8.58 24.97 4.22
N GLY A 236 -9.51 25.92 4.29
CA GLY A 236 -9.30 27.28 3.83
C GLY A 236 -9.31 27.47 2.31
N LYS A 237 -9.60 26.44 1.54
CA LYS A 237 -9.71 26.49 0.07
C LYS A 237 -11.10 26.05 -0.37
N ARG A 238 -11.70 26.81 -1.30
CA ARG A 238 -12.97 26.46 -1.90
C ARG A 238 -12.75 25.64 -3.14
N ASN A 239 -13.65 24.71 -3.40
CA ASN A 239 -13.60 23.80 -4.55
C ASN A 239 -12.24 23.06 -4.69
N ALA A 240 -11.58 22.82 -3.56
CA ALA A 240 -10.36 22.04 -3.47
C ALA A 240 -10.56 20.90 -2.49
N TYR A 241 -10.18 19.69 -2.90
CA TYR A 241 -10.30 18.46 -2.11
C TYR A 241 -8.98 17.71 -2.10
N CYS A 242 -8.83 16.78 -1.19
CA CYS A 242 -7.69 15.87 -1.15
C CYS A 242 -8.12 14.43 -0.94
N ILE A 243 -7.34 13.51 -1.48
CA ILE A 243 -7.37 12.07 -1.22
C ILE A 243 -5.93 11.63 -1.02
N ILE A 244 -5.49 11.57 0.23
CA ILE A 244 -4.07 11.44 0.59
C ILE A 244 -3.88 10.50 1.79
N GLY A 245 -2.65 9.99 1.95
CA GLY A 245 -2.30 9.12 3.06
C GLY A 245 -2.94 7.73 2.96
N LEU A 246 -3.25 7.28 1.75
CA LEU A 246 -3.67 5.91 1.47
C LEU A 246 -2.45 5.00 1.55
N ARG A 247 -2.13 4.57 2.76
CA ARG A 247 -1.01 3.65 2.99
C ARG A 247 -1.29 2.27 2.39
N ALA A 248 -0.23 1.51 2.14
CA ALA A 248 -0.34 0.14 1.65
C ALA A 248 -1.29 -0.71 2.50
N GLY A 249 -2.19 -1.44 1.86
CA GLY A 249 -3.17 -2.30 2.51
C GLY A 249 -4.43 -1.58 3.02
N VAL A 250 -4.59 -0.29 2.74
CA VAL A 250 -5.85 0.42 2.81
C VAL A 250 -6.36 0.56 1.39
N GLY A 251 -6.90 -0.46 0.88
CA GLY A 251 -7.59 -0.51 -0.39
C GLY A 251 -8.98 -1.05 -0.17
#